data_0a8be068c55b040904d1cd1c8a67fc74
#
_entry.id   0a8be068c55b040904d1cd1c8a67fc74
#
_cell.length_a   1.000
_cell.length_b   1.000
_cell.length_c   1.000
_cell.angle_alpha   90.00
_cell.angle_beta   90.00
_cell.angle_gamma   90.00
#
_symmetry.space_group_name_H-M   'P 1'
#
loop_
_entity.id
_entity.type
_entity.pdbx_description
1 polymer ?
#
loop_
_entity_poly.entity_id
_entity_poly.type
_entity_poly.pdbx_seq_one_letter_code
_entity_poly.pdbx_strand_id
1 'polypeptide(L)'
;TDKLFEVANVENKDFLMFDQLVPPSNTEKYLKYFNNLIIFAIDRDPRDVYLIEKYVYKGGVVPIANVQDFCSWYRLTREHRKYEHDDPAKVMRLYFEDLIYHYDETVDQICKLLNLDRSLHVSPKTKLIPERSIANTQMWKRYPDEEENIKHIETQLSEYCYKRFT
;
A
#
# COMPACT_ATOMS: atom_id res chain seq x y z
N THR A 1 9.38 17.48 15.86
CA THR A 1 8.38 17.24 14.79
C THR A 1 8.10 18.50 14.02
N ASP A 2 7.79 19.59 14.70
CA ASP A 2 7.58 20.90 14.05
C ASP A 2 8.81 21.35 13.25
N LYS A 3 10.01 21.09 13.78
CA LYS A 3 11.27 21.35 13.06
C LYS A 3 11.43 20.59 11.76
N LEU A 4 10.94 19.33 11.67
CA LEU A 4 10.99 18.57 10.42
C LEU A 4 10.08 19.22 9.38
N PHE A 5 8.89 19.65 9.78
CA PHE A 5 7.94 20.33 8.92
C PHE A 5 8.51 21.69 8.46
N GLU A 6 9.05 22.49 9.36
CA GLU A 6 9.68 23.77 9.07
C GLU A 6 10.82 23.64 8.05
N VAL A 7 11.71 22.66 8.25
CA VAL A 7 12.86 22.44 7.36
C VAL A 7 12.44 21.88 6.00
N ALA A 8 11.44 21.00 5.96
CA ALA A 8 11.00 20.35 4.72
C ALA A 8 10.03 21.24 3.91
N ASN A 9 9.28 22.13 4.58
CA ASN A 9 8.23 22.94 3.94
C ASN A 9 8.75 24.27 3.39
N VAL A 10 9.76 24.23 2.52
CA VAL A 10 10.37 25.40 1.91
C VAL A 10 9.40 26.21 1.02
N GLU A 11 8.35 25.57 0.52
CA GLU A 11 7.33 26.21 -0.33
C GLU A 11 6.07 26.64 0.45
N ASN A 12 6.08 26.52 1.76
CA ASN A 12 4.97 26.84 2.64
C ASN A 12 3.62 26.21 2.22
N LYS A 13 3.65 24.89 1.98
CA LYS A 13 2.46 24.11 1.63
C LYS A 13 1.69 23.68 2.87
N ASP A 14 0.37 23.51 2.72
CA ASP A 14 -0.50 23.00 3.78
C ASP A 14 -0.23 21.54 4.13
N PHE A 15 0.26 20.76 3.16
CA PHE A 15 0.57 19.35 3.30
C PHE A 15 1.97 19.02 2.81
N LEU A 16 2.67 18.18 3.55
CA LEU A 16 3.89 17.50 3.12
C LEU A 16 3.66 16.00 3.09
N MET A 17 4.04 15.37 1.99
CA MET A 17 4.03 13.93 1.88
C MET A 17 5.45 13.38 2.02
N PHE A 18 5.61 12.41 2.90
CA PHE A 18 6.85 11.65 3.08
C PHE A 18 6.61 10.22 2.63
N ASP A 19 7.41 9.74 1.70
CA ASP A 19 7.42 8.36 1.30
C ASP A 19 8.26 7.53 2.27
N GLN A 20 7.76 6.34 2.63
CA GLN A 20 8.43 5.35 3.46
C GLN A 20 8.89 5.85 4.86
N LEU A 21 8.31 6.94 5.37
CA LEU A 21 8.65 7.46 6.70
C LEU A 21 8.18 6.56 7.83
N VAL A 22 7.02 5.94 7.67
CA VAL A 22 6.35 5.15 8.71
C VAL A 22 6.19 3.71 8.26
N PRO A 23 6.78 2.73 8.97
CA PRO A 23 6.49 1.33 8.71
C PRO A 23 5.02 1.01 8.95
N PRO A 24 4.37 0.23 8.06
CA PRO A 24 2.95 -0.10 8.19
C PRO A 24 2.63 -0.95 9.44
N SER A 25 3.64 -1.57 10.03
CA SER A 25 3.49 -2.48 11.18
C SER A 25 3.36 -1.80 12.54
N ASN A 26 3.66 -0.50 12.66
CA ASN A 26 3.66 0.19 13.96
C ASN A 26 3.30 1.66 13.84
N THR A 27 2.11 1.93 13.31
CA THR A 27 1.60 3.30 13.09
C THR A 27 1.43 4.07 14.40
N GLU A 28 0.95 3.41 15.46
CA GLU A 28 0.72 4.01 16.77
C GLU A 28 1.99 4.65 17.36
N LYS A 29 3.15 4.01 17.17
CA LYS A 29 4.43 4.56 17.64
C LYS A 29 4.71 5.93 17.01
N TYR A 30 4.46 6.07 15.72
CA TYR A 30 4.77 7.30 14.98
C TYR A 30 3.76 8.41 15.25
N LEU A 31 2.48 8.08 15.45
CA LEU A 31 1.45 9.04 15.83
C LEU A 31 1.76 9.77 17.14
N LYS A 32 2.56 9.18 18.03
CA LYS A 32 3.01 9.83 19.27
C LYS A 32 4.04 10.93 19.05
N TYR A 33 4.75 10.91 17.94
CA TYR A 33 5.82 11.87 17.65
C TYR A 33 5.39 13.02 16.76
N PHE A 34 4.21 12.94 16.13
CA PHE A 34 3.74 13.93 15.18
C PHE A 34 2.31 14.38 15.54
N ASN A 35 2.11 15.69 15.65
CA ASN A 35 0.80 16.23 16.04
C ASN A 35 -0.25 16.08 14.93
N ASN A 36 0.14 16.28 13.67
CA ASN A 36 -0.76 16.31 12.51
C ASN A 36 -0.35 15.26 11.45
N LEU A 37 0.01 14.06 11.89
CA LEU A 37 0.36 12.97 10.98
C LEU A 37 -0.89 12.22 10.53
N ILE A 38 -1.04 12.07 9.23
CA ILE A 38 -1.97 11.14 8.59
C ILE A 38 -1.13 10.08 7.87
N ILE A 39 -1.47 8.81 8.06
CA ILE A 39 -0.73 7.69 7.54
C ILE A 39 -1.59 6.95 6.50
N PHE A 40 -1.06 6.81 5.29
CA PHE A 40 -1.60 5.89 4.29
C PHE A 40 -0.71 4.65 4.24
N ALA A 41 -1.21 3.53 4.73
CA ALA A 41 -0.54 2.25 4.65
C ALA A 41 -1.08 1.48 3.43
N ILE A 42 -0.30 1.52 2.35
CA ILE A 42 -0.69 0.89 1.09
C ILE A 42 -0.15 -0.52 1.04
N ASP A 43 -1.05 -1.45 0.85
CA ASP A 43 -0.76 -2.87 0.65
C ASP A 43 -0.95 -3.26 -0.81
N ARG A 44 -0.58 -4.48 -1.12
CA ARG A 44 -0.77 -5.08 -2.43
C ARG A 44 -0.95 -6.59 -2.29
N ASP A 45 -1.68 -7.19 -3.22
CA ASP A 45 -1.86 -8.64 -3.27
C ASP A 45 -0.50 -9.37 -3.26
N PRO A 46 -0.25 -10.27 -2.30
CA PRO A 46 1.04 -10.96 -2.18
C PRO A 46 1.41 -11.78 -3.41
N ARG A 47 0.45 -12.28 -4.16
CA ARG A 47 0.68 -13.03 -5.41
C ARG A 47 1.30 -12.12 -6.47
N ASP A 48 0.81 -10.88 -6.57
CA ASP A 48 1.37 -9.89 -7.50
C ASP A 48 2.72 -9.36 -7.02
N VAL A 49 2.89 -9.15 -5.71
CA VAL A 49 4.19 -8.75 -5.14
C VAL A 49 5.24 -9.78 -5.49
N TYR A 50 4.97 -11.09 -5.26
CA TYR A 50 5.91 -12.16 -5.57
C TYR A 50 6.32 -12.16 -7.05
N LEU A 51 5.34 -12.07 -7.96
CA LEU A 51 5.61 -12.12 -9.40
C LEU A 51 6.33 -10.88 -9.92
N ILE A 52 5.99 -9.69 -9.43
CA ILE A 52 6.66 -8.46 -9.81
C ILE A 52 8.12 -8.48 -9.35
N GLU A 53 8.36 -8.90 -8.11
CA GLU A 53 9.73 -9.00 -7.61
C GLU A 53 10.55 -10.03 -8.40
N LYS A 54 9.93 -11.14 -8.79
CA LYS A 54 10.60 -12.21 -9.52
C LYS A 54 10.90 -11.85 -10.98
N TYR A 55 9.95 -11.23 -11.68
CA TYR A 55 10.03 -11.07 -13.13
C TYR A 55 10.33 -9.63 -13.57
N VAL A 56 9.99 -8.63 -12.77
CA VAL A 56 10.19 -7.22 -13.11
C VAL A 56 11.41 -6.64 -12.41
N TYR A 57 11.46 -6.72 -11.07
CA TYR A 57 12.57 -6.17 -10.29
C TYR A 57 13.74 -7.13 -10.10
N LYS A 58 13.52 -8.42 -10.38
CA LYS A 58 14.54 -9.49 -10.34
C LYS A 58 15.21 -9.65 -8.97
N GLY A 59 14.43 -9.47 -7.92
CA GLY A 59 14.88 -9.53 -6.54
C GLY A 59 15.57 -8.25 -6.08
N GLY A 60 15.97 -8.26 -4.86
CA GLY A 60 16.60 -7.13 -4.16
C GLY A 60 16.39 -7.30 -2.67
N VAL A 61 15.38 -6.64 -2.12
CA VAL A 61 15.06 -6.70 -0.69
C VAL A 61 14.08 -7.83 -0.37
N VAL A 62 13.22 -8.21 -1.33
CA VAL A 62 12.20 -9.24 -1.15
C VAL A 62 12.79 -10.62 -1.44
N PRO A 63 12.67 -11.59 -0.52
CA PRO A 63 13.19 -12.94 -0.73
C PRO A 63 12.27 -13.72 -1.68
N ILE A 64 12.68 -13.87 -2.93
CA ILE A 64 11.92 -14.55 -3.99
C ILE A 64 12.55 -15.86 -4.45
N ALA A 65 13.72 -16.22 -3.94
CA ALA A 65 14.38 -17.47 -4.30
C ALA A 65 13.60 -18.70 -3.83
N ASN A 66 12.82 -18.56 -2.75
CA ASN A 66 12.00 -19.59 -2.16
C ASN A 66 10.66 -18.97 -1.75
N VAL A 67 9.56 -19.58 -2.14
CA VAL A 67 8.21 -19.08 -1.84
C VAL A 67 7.88 -19.11 -0.34
N GLN A 68 8.45 -20.06 0.42
CA GLN A 68 8.27 -20.14 1.87
C GLN A 68 8.94 -18.94 2.57
N ASP A 69 10.14 -18.57 2.12
CA ASP A 69 10.86 -17.40 2.64
C ASP A 69 10.11 -16.11 2.30
N PHE A 70 9.55 -16.02 1.10
CA PHE A 70 8.68 -14.92 0.71
C PHE A 70 7.45 -14.82 1.63
N CYS A 71 6.74 -15.93 1.87
CA CYS A 71 5.57 -15.93 2.74
C CYS A 71 5.92 -15.52 4.18
N SER A 72 7.03 -16.03 4.68
CA SER A 72 7.53 -15.69 6.02
C SER A 72 7.87 -14.21 6.13
N TRP A 73 8.59 -13.67 5.16
CA TRP A 73 8.93 -12.25 5.06
C TRP A 73 7.67 -11.36 4.95
N TYR A 74 6.75 -11.75 4.07
CA TYR A 74 5.52 -11.00 3.85
C TYR A 74 4.69 -10.90 5.13
N ARG A 75 4.56 -12.02 5.85
CA ARG A 75 3.87 -12.08 7.16
C ARG A 75 4.61 -11.27 8.21
N LEU A 76 5.93 -11.46 8.35
CA LEU A 76 6.75 -10.77 9.35
C LEU A 76 6.64 -9.24 9.22
N THR A 77 6.69 -8.72 8.00
CA THR A 77 6.56 -7.26 7.76
C THR A 77 5.17 -6.72 8.11
N ARG A 78 4.20 -7.59 8.39
CA ARG A 78 2.80 -7.28 8.72
C ARG A 78 2.32 -7.83 10.05
N GLU A 79 3.07 -8.69 10.69
CA GLU A 79 2.69 -9.44 11.91
C GLU A 79 2.35 -8.53 13.09
N HIS A 80 2.98 -7.36 13.18
CA HIS A 80 2.68 -6.38 14.21
C HIS A 80 1.53 -5.43 13.85
N ARG A 81 0.76 -5.77 12.84
CA ARG A 81 -0.44 -5.02 12.46
C ARG A 81 -1.53 -5.19 13.52
N LYS A 82 -1.60 -4.27 14.41
CA LYS A 82 -2.75 -4.11 15.30
C LYS A 82 -3.77 -3.20 14.61
N TYR A 83 -4.38 -3.67 13.52
CA TYR A 83 -5.39 -2.93 12.78
C TYR A 83 -6.54 -2.41 13.65
N GLU A 84 -6.92 -3.20 14.65
CA GLU A 84 -7.94 -2.88 15.63
C GLU A 84 -7.60 -1.63 16.48
N HIS A 85 -6.36 -1.25 16.53
CA HIS A 85 -5.87 -0.09 17.29
C HIS A 85 -5.48 1.11 16.42
N ASP A 86 -5.63 1.02 15.10
CA ASP A 86 -5.42 2.17 14.24
C ASP A 86 -6.53 3.21 14.50
N ASP A 87 -6.12 4.46 14.71
CA ASP A 87 -7.06 5.57 14.77
C ASP A 87 -7.60 5.86 13.35
N PRO A 88 -8.89 5.61 13.07
CA PRO A 88 -9.45 5.79 11.73
C PRO A 88 -9.44 7.26 11.26
N ALA A 89 -9.26 8.21 12.18
CA ALA A 89 -9.10 9.62 11.83
C ALA A 89 -7.67 9.97 11.37
N LYS A 90 -6.71 9.05 11.53
CA LYS A 90 -5.28 9.30 11.25
C LYS A 90 -4.63 8.23 10.39
N VAL A 91 -5.20 7.04 10.32
CA VAL A 91 -4.62 5.91 9.59
C VAL A 91 -5.63 5.34 8.62
N MET A 92 -5.28 5.33 7.36
CA MET A 92 -6.03 4.66 6.31
C MET A 92 -5.19 3.53 5.72
N ARG A 93 -5.76 2.33 5.74
CA ARG A 93 -5.18 1.17 5.05
C ARG A 93 -5.96 0.91 3.78
N LEU A 94 -5.25 0.76 2.69
CA LEU A 94 -5.84 0.46 1.39
C LEU A 94 -4.91 -0.45 0.60
N TYR A 95 -5.47 -1.11 -0.39
CA TYR A 95 -4.69 -1.87 -1.36
C TYR A 95 -4.38 -1.01 -2.59
N PHE A 96 -3.25 -1.29 -3.22
CA PHE A 96 -2.96 -0.75 -4.55
C PHE A 96 -4.11 -1.04 -5.53
N GLU A 97 -4.69 -2.21 -5.41
CA GLU A 97 -5.83 -2.68 -6.21
C GLU A 97 -7.09 -1.83 -6.00
N ASP A 98 -7.30 -1.24 -4.82
CA ASP A 98 -8.42 -0.32 -4.58
C ASP A 98 -8.29 0.94 -5.46
N LEU A 99 -7.08 1.43 -5.66
CA LEU A 99 -6.81 2.56 -6.56
C LEU A 99 -6.96 2.20 -8.05
N ILE A 100 -7.01 0.91 -8.38
CA ILE A 100 -7.18 0.43 -9.76
C ILE A 100 -8.65 0.12 -10.06
N TYR A 101 -9.30 -0.65 -9.20
CA TYR A 101 -10.66 -1.13 -9.42
C TYR A 101 -11.74 -0.21 -8.85
N HIS A 102 -11.41 0.55 -7.79
CA HIS A 102 -12.33 1.41 -7.04
C HIS A 102 -11.77 2.82 -6.88
N TYR A 103 -11.19 3.37 -7.97
CA TYR A 103 -10.45 4.64 -7.93
C TYR A 103 -11.23 5.78 -7.30
N ASP A 104 -12.44 6.05 -7.78
CA ASP A 104 -13.22 7.20 -7.32
C ASP A 104 -13.65 7.03 -5.86
N GLU A 105 -14.12 5.84 -5.47
CA GLU A 105 -14.45 5.50 -4.08
C GLU A 105 -13.23 5.71 -3.16
N THR A 106 -12.06 5.21 -3.57
CA THR A 106 -10.83 5.30 -2.79
C THR A 106 -10.36 6.75 -2.66
N VAL A 107 -10.41 7.52 -3.74
CA VAL A 107 -10.06 8.95 -3.70
C VAL A 107 -11.03 9.76 -2.83
N ASP A 108 -12.33 9.45 -2.87
CA ASP A 108 -13.30 10.09 -1.99
C ASP A 108 -13.00 9.83 -0.51
N GLN A 109 -12.61 8.60 -0.17
CA GLN A 109 -12.19 8.25 1.20
C GLN A 109 -10.90 8.99 1.60
N ILE A 110 -9.92 9.11 0.70
CA ILE A 110 -8.69 9.88 0.92
C ILE A 110 -8.99 11.36 1.16
N CYS A 111 -9.81 11.97 0.30
CA CYS A 111 -10.22 13.36 0.44
C CYS A 111 -10.94 13.61 1.77
N LYS A 112 -11.83 12.69 2.16
CA LYS A 112 -12.55 12.77 3.44
C LYS A 112 -11.60 12.72 4.62
N LEU A 113 -10.62 11.81 4.62
CA LEU A 113 -9.63 11.68 5.69
C LEU A 113 -8.76 12.95 5.80
N LEU A 114 -8.39 13.52 4.66
CA LEU A 114 -7.58 14.75 4.59
C LEU A 114 -8.40 16.03 4.78
N ASN A 115 -9.73 15.93 4.92
CA ASN A 115 -10.66 17.06 4.94
C ASN A 115 -10.49 17.98 3.71
N LEU A 116 -10.30 17.38 2.53
CA LEU A 116 -10.16 18.09 1.26
C LEU A 116 -11.48 18.06 0.47
N ASP A 117 -11.77 19.18 -0.20
CA ASP A 117 -12.87 19.21 -1.16
C ASP A 117 -12.50 18.38 -2.41
N ARG A 118 -13.29 17.36 -2.69
CA ARG A 118 -13.11 16.47 -3.85
C ARG A 118 -13.11 17.22 -5.18
N SER A 119 -13.82 18.34 -5.28
CA SER A 119 -13.87 19.17 -6.49
C SER A 119 -12.53 19.82 -6.83
N LEU A 120 -11.63 19.96 -5.85
CA LEU A 120 -10.29 20.47 -6.05
C LEU A 120 -9.31 19.45 -6.65
N HIS A 121 -9.73 18.20 -6.82
CA HIS A 121 -8.95 17.18 -7.53
C HIS A 121 -9.05 17.37 -9.05
N VAL A 122 -8.40 18.42 -9.53
CA VAL A 122 -8.50 18.90 -10.92
C VAL A 122 -7.72 18.08 -11.95
N SER A 123 -6.86 17.18 -11.50
CA SER A 123 -6.00 16.35 -12.38
C SER A 123 -6.10 14.86 -12.04
N PRO A 124 -7.30 14.26 -12.06
CA PRO A 124 -7.47 12.85 -11.76
C PRO A 124 -6.70 11.97 -12.77
N LYS A 125 -6.19 10.84 -12.28
CA LYS A 125 -5.55 9.79 -13.09
C LYS A 125 -4.32 10.25 -13.90
N THR A 126 -3.67 11.36 -13.52
CA THR A 126 -2.49 11.85 -14.25
C THR A 126 -1.19 11.18 -13.79
N LYS A 127 -1.08 10.84 -12.51
CA LYS A 127 0.09 10.16 -11.94
C LYS A 127 -0.13 8.66 -11.79
N LEU A 128 -1.27 8.26 -11.27
CA LEU A 128 -1.73 6.87 -11.28
C LEU A 128 -2.81 6.76 -12.38
N ILE A 129 -2.55 5.93 -13.38
CA ILE A 129 -3.45 5.66 -14.49
C ILE A 129 -3.97 4.22 -14.30
N PRO A 130 -5.19 4.03 -13.76
CA PRO A 130 -5.73 2.69 -13.47
C PRO A 130 -5.73 1.78 -14.69
N GLU A 131 -6.08 2.29 -15.85
CA GLU A 131 -6.17 1.55 -17.12
C GLU A 131 -4.80 0.99 -17.57
N ARG A 132 -3.70 1.63 -17.20
CA ARG A 132 -2.35 1.12 -17.44
C ARG A 132 -1.90 0.18 -16.31
N SER A 133 -2.21 0.57 -15.08
CA SER A 133 -1.75 -0.11 -13.88
C SER A 133 -2.47 -1.44 -13.65
N ILE A 134 -3.64 -1.64 -14.25
CA ILE A 134 -4.39 -2.91 -14.20
C ILE A 134 -3.55 -4.08 -14.74
N ALA A 135 -2.63 -3.83 -15.66
CA ALA A 135 -1.71 -4.84 -16.15
C ALA A 135 -0.78 -5.41 -15.05
N ASN A 136 -0.64 -4.71 -13.93
CA ASN A 136 0.16 -5.13 -12.79
C ASN A 136 -0.67 -5.81 -11.70
N THR A 137 -1.94 -6.06 -11.94
CA THR A 137 -2.82 -6.80 -11.04
C THR A 137 -3.18 -8.15 -11.63
N GLN A 138 -3.57 -9.09 -10.78
CA GLN A 138 -3.93 -10.45 -11.18
C GLN A 138 -2.88 -11.11 -12.11
N MET A 139 -1.61 -10.81 -11.90
CA MET A 139 -0.51 -11.32 -12.72
C MET A 139 -0.46 -12.84 -12.70
N TRP A 140 -0.82 -13.47 -11.58
CA TRP A 140 -0.84 -14.94 -11.44
C TRP A 140 -1.66 -15.65 -12.53
N LYS A 141 -2.66 -15.01 -13.10
CA LYS A 141 -3.44 -15.57 -14.21
C LYS A 141 -2.65 -15.71 -15.52
N ARG A 142 -1.49 -15.05 -15.63
CA ARG A 142 -0.63 -15.00 -16.81
C ARG A 142 0.68 -15.77 -16.66
N TYR A 143 0.90 -16.34 -15.48
CA TYR A 143 2.12 -17.10 -15.16
C TYR A 143 1.77 -18.53 -14.72
N PRO A 144 1.32 -19.40 -15.65
CA PRO A 144 0.92 -20.76 -15.32
C PRO A 144 2.07 -21.58 -14.72
N ASP A 145 3.32 -21.30 -15.08
CA ASP A 145 4.50 -21.97 -14.53
C ASP A 145 4.71 -21.68 -13.04
N GLU A 146 4.03 -20.68 -12.48
CA GLU A 146 4.07 -20.32 -11.07
C GLU A 146 2.87 -20.88 -10.27
N GLU A 147 2.03 -21.69 -10.85
CA GLU A 147 0.77 -22.13 -10.22
C GLU A 147 0.98 -22.73 -8.83
N GLU A 148 2.03 -23.56 -8.63
CA GLU A 148 2.33 -24.17 -7.34
C GLU A 148 2.74 -23.12 -6.30
N ASN A 149 3.59 -22.16 -6.68
CA ASN A 149 4.01 -21.07 -5.81
C ASN A 149 2.82 -20.16 -5.45
N ILE A 150 1.97 -19.86 -6.42
CA ILE A 150 0.77 -19.03 -6.21
C ILE A 150 -0.21 -19.74 -5.26
N LYS A 151 -0.47 -21.03 -5.44
CA LYS A 151 -1.31 -21.83 -4.51
C LYS A 151 -0.72 -21.84 -3.09
N HIS A 152 0.61 -21.94 -2.99
CA HIS A 152 1.28 -21.85 -1.70
C HIS A 152 1.06 -20.49 -1.02
N ILE A 153 1.23 -19.39 -1.77
CA ILE A 153 0.97 -18.03 -1.28
C ILE A 153 -0.50 -17.87 -0.86
N GLU A 154 -1.45 -18.34 -1.67
CA GLU A 154 -2.88 -18.28 -1.35
C GLU A 154 -3.22 -19.03 -0.06
N THR A 155 -2.57 -20.17 0.17
CA THR A 155 -2.76 -20.95 1.39
C THR A 155 -2.15 -20.27 2.61
N GLN A 156 -0.94 -19.76 2.49
CA GLN A 156 -0.19 -19.20 3.61
C GLN A 156 -0.57 -17.75 3.94
N LEU A 157 -1.04 -16.99 2.95
CA LEU A 157 -1.30 -15.56 3.03
C LEU A 157 -2.72 -15.19 2.59
N SER A 158 -3.69 -16.10 2.77
CA SER A 158 -5.08 -15.93 2.31
C SER A 158 -5.74 -14.64 2.84
N GLU A 159 -5.39 -14.23 4.06
CA GLU A 159 -5.88 -13.02 4.72
C GLU A 159 -5.38 -11.73 4.07
N TYR A 160 -4.25 -11.80 3.35
CA TYR A 160 -3.64 -10.67 2.65
C TYR A 160 -3.97 -10.63 1.16
N CYS A 161 -4.57 -11.69 0.61
CA CYS A 161 -4.96 -11.70 -0.79
C CYS A 161 -6.12 -10.75 -1.03
N TYR A 162 -5.99 -9.90 -2.04
CA TYR A 162 -7.06 -8.98 -2.42
C TYR A 162 -8.27 -9.72 -2.99
N LYS A 163 -9.48 -9.24 -2.70
CA LYS A 163 -10.74 -9.94 -3.03
C LYS A 163 -11.74 -9.09 -3.83
N ARG A 164 -11.54 -7.78 -3.92
CA ARG A 164 -12.48 -6.82 -4.52
C ARG A 164 -12.08 -6.47 -5.96
N PHE A 165 -11.96 -7.46 -6.85
CA PHE A 165 -11.55 -7.24 -8.25
C PHE A 165 -12.67 -6.71 -9.17
N THR A 166 -13.86 -6.51 -8.65
CA THR A 166 -15.06 -6.02 -9.37
C THR A 166 -15.80 -5.00 -8.55
#